data_65b616ced77f60cccba4c578cb68c53f
#
_entry.id   65b616ced77f60cccba4c578cb68c53f
#
_cell.length_a   1.000
_cell.length_b   1.000
_cell.length_c   1.000
_cell.angle_alpha   90.00
_cell.angle_beta   90.00
_cell.angle_gamma   90.00
#
_symmetry.space_group_name_H-M   'P 1'
#
loop_
_entity.id
_entity.type
_entity.pdbx_description
1 polymer ?
#
loop_
_entity_poly.entity_id
_entity_poly.type
_entity_poly.pdbx_seq_one_letter_code
_entity_poly.pdbx_strand_id
1 'polypeptide(L)'
;VRRVREQGWAVAHAAKAMGISRQCAHRWLARYDQHGVAGLGERSSRPHSTPRRTPPQVEEQILACRDQHRRGQDWIAGELGLAPRTVGRVLRRAGVPHLSCLDPMTGEVIRSSKATAVRYERERPGELVHVDVKKLGKIPDGGGWRAHGRAATVAHRHKAARVGYDYVHSMVDDHSRLAYSEIHDDEKVDTCAGFLTRAAAHCADHGIPRIERVMTDNAFAYRHGRAFVDAVAAIGAVQKFIKPHCPWQNGKVERFNRTLQTEWAYRYVFTSNQARRDALAPWLNSYNTERRHSALGGLPPTSRVTNLMAEYT
;
A
#
# COMPACT_ATOMS: atom_id res chain seq x y z
N VAL A 1 -45.47 -12.96 -6.67
CA VAL A 1 -46.57 -13.37 -5.78
C VAL A 1 -47.83 -12.57 -6.09
N ARG A 2 -47.78 -11.21 -6.05
CA ARG A 2 -48.92 -10.33 -6.20
C ARG A 2 -49.76 -10.63 -7.46
N ARG A 3 -49.10 -10.80 -8.63
CA ARG A 3 -49.79 -11.10 -9.91
C ARG A 3 -50.61 -12.39 -9.84
N VAL A 4 -50.15 -13.40 -9.09
CA VAL A 4 -50.86 -14.69 -8.98
C VAL A 4 -51.96 -14.63 -7.92
N ARG A 5 -51.69 -14.06 -6.73
CA ARG A 5 -52.64 -14.07 -5.60
C ARG A 5 -53.68 -12.97 -5.63
N GLU A 6 -53.32 -11.76 -6.11
CA GLU A 6 -54.22 -10.62 -6.14
C GLU A 6 -54.86 -10.38 -7.53
N GLN A 7 -54.10 -10.68 -8.59
CA GLN A 7 -54.52 -10.42 -9.97
C GLN A 7 -54.94 -11.67 -10.75
N GLY A 8 -54.95 -12.86 -10.12
CA GLY A 8 -55.44 -14.10 -10.69
C GLY A 8 -54.61 -14.68 -11.87
N TRP A 9 -53.32 -14.26 -12.03
CA TRP A 9 -52.52 -14.78 -13.12
C TRP A 9 -52.20 -16.26 -12.95
N ALA A 10 -52.22 -17.02 -14.06
CA ALA A 10 -51.70 -18.38 -14.05
C ALA A 10 -50.20 -18.37 -13.70
N VAL A 11 -49.74 -19.29 -12.83
CA VAL A 11 -48.38 -19.37 -12.36
C VAL A 11 -47.37 -19.47 -13.50
N ALA A 12 -47.70 -20.23 -14.54
CA ALA A 12 -46.88 -20.37 -15.75
C ALA A 12 -46.68 -19.02 -16.48
N HIS A 13 -47.75 -18.23 -16.58
CA HIS A 13 -47.71 -16.90 -17.22
C HIS A 13 -46.86 -15.92 -16.37
N ALA A 14 -47.09 -15.89 -15.08
CA ALA A 14 -46.33 -15.05 -14.15
C ALA A 14 -44.81 -15.43 -14.13
N ALA A 15 -44.46 -16.71 -14.15
CA ALA A 15 -43.10 -17.20 -14.22
C ALA A 15 -42.41 -16.72 -15.52
N LYS A 16 -43.07 -16.89 -16.68
CA LYS A 16 -42.58 -16.43 -17.98
C LYS A 16 -42.34 -14.92 -18.01
N ALA A 17 -43.28 -14.14 -17.50
CA ALA A 17 -43.21 -12.68 -17.45
C ALA A 17 -42.07 -12.17 -16.52
N MET A 18 -41.66 -12.96 -15.52
CA MET A 18 -40.56 -12.64 -14.56
C MET A 18 -39.23 -13.29 -14.92
N GLY A 19 -39.14 -14.01 -16.02
CA GLY A 19 -37.90 -14.69 -16.44
C GLY A 19 -37.41 -15.79 -15.50
N ILE A 20 -38.34 -16.43 -14.73
CA ILE A 20 -38.00 -17.49 -13.77
C ILE A 20 -38.65 -18.82 -14.18
N SER A 21 -38.10 -19.95 -13.70
CA SER A 21 -38.72 -21.26 -13.92
C SER A 21 -40.06 -21.37 -13.19
N ARG A 22 -41.00 -22.14 -13.78
CA ARG A 22 -42.30 -22.44 -13.17
C ARG A 22 -42.13 -23.07 -11.78
N GLN A 23 -41.16 -23.94 -11.59
CA GLN A 23 -40.85 -24.56 -10.28
C GLN A 23 -40.38 -23.51 -9.28
N CYS A 24 -39.57 -22.54 -9.68
CA CYS A 24 -39.17 -21.43 -8.83
C CYS A 24 -40.38 -20.58 -8.40
N ALA A 25 -41.29 -20.28 -9.32
CA ALA A 25 -42.51 -19.52 -9.02
C ALA A 25 -43.39 -20.27 -8.00
N HIS A 26 -43.63 -21.58 -8.17
CA HIS A 26 -44.37 -22.40 -7.20
C HIS A 26 -43.74 -22.40 -5.81
N ARG A 27 -42.39 -22.51 -5.73
CA ARG A 27 -41.65 -22.48 -4.45
C ARG A 27 -41.83 -21.13 -3.73
N TRP A 28 -41.79 -20.02 -4.45
CA TRP A 28 -41.99 -18.70 -3.86
C TRP A 28 -43.45 -18.49 -3.40
N LEU A 29 -44.43 -18.99 -4.15
CA LEU A 29 -45.85 -18.95 -3.76
C LEU A 29 -46.09 -19.79 -2.51
N ALA A 30 -45.60 -21.00 -2.46
CA ALA A 30 -45.75 -21.85 -1.26
C ALA A 30 -45.13 -21.23 0.00
N ARG A 31 -43.94 -20.58 -0.14
CA ARG A 31 -43.34 -19.85 0.97
C ARG A 31 -44.14 -18.65 1.44
N TYR A 32 -44.74 -17.93 0.50
CA TYR A 32 -45.61 -16.80 0.82
C TYR A 32 -46.93 -17.29 1.50
N ASP A 33 -47.51 -18.37 1.00
CA ASP A 33 -48.73 -18.94 1.56
C ASP A 33 -48.54 -19.43 3.03
N GLN A 34 -47.30 -19.94 3.33
CA GLN A 34 -46.98 -20.41 4.68
C GLN A 34 -46.53 -19.31 5.65
N HIS A 35 -45.84 -18.29 5.18
CA HIS A 35 -45.12 -17.32 6.02
C HIS A 35 -45.42 -15.87 5.68
N GLY A 36 -46.36 -15.59 4.76
CA GLY A 36 -46.66 -14.25 4.29
C GLY A 36 -45.42 -13.57 3.62
N VAL A 37 -45.33 -12.27 3.78
CA VAL A 37 -44.20 -11.46 3.20
C VAL A 37 -42.86 -11.90 3.77
N ALA A 38 -42.78 -12.32 5.03
CA ALA A 38 -41.57 -12.82 5.66
C ALA A 38 -41.00 -14.07 4.94
N GLY A 39 -41.86 -14.89 4.33
CA GLY A 39 -41.46 -16.03 3.51
C GLY A 39 -40.73 -15.69 2.24
N LEU A 40 -40.78 -14.44 1.79
CA LEU A 40 -40.10 -13.95 0.59
C LEU A 40 -38.65 -13.52 0.85
N GLY A 41 -38.17 -13.52 2.08
CA GLY A 41 -36.76 -13.28 2.40
C GLY A 41 -35.87 -14.40 1.87
N GLU A 42 -34.63 -14.06 1.50
CA GLU A 42 -33.61 -15.07 1.12
C GLU A 42 -33.27 -15.96 2.31
N ARG A 43 -33.16 -17.26 2.06
CA ARG A 43 -32.73 -18.25 3.05
C ARG A 43 -31.30 -18.69 2.74
N SER A 44 -30.52 -18.96 3.78
CA SER A 44 -29.18 -19.53 3.62
C SER A 44 -29.25 -20.84 2.81
N SER A 45 -28.40 -20.94 1.80
CA SER A 45 -28.22 -22.18 1.02
C SER A 45 -27.23 -23.14 1.68
N ARG A 46 -26.69 -22.82 2.86
CA ARG A 46 -25.75 -23.69 3.58
C ARG A 46 -26.45 -24.97 4.03
N PRO A 47 -25.83 -26.14 3.85
CA PRO A 47 -26.35 -27.38 4.39
C PRO A 47 -26.51 -27.31 5.91
N HIS A 48 -27.56 -27.89 6.45
CA HIS A 48 -27.80 -27.98 7.91
C HIS A 48 -26.76 -28.87 8.59
N SER A 49 -26.22 -29.86 7.90
CA SER A 49 -25.13 -30.70 8.41
C SER A 49 -23.96 -30.74 7.40
N THR A 50 -22.76 -30.86 7.93
CA THR A 50 -21.54 -31.00 7.15
C THR A 50 -20.75 -32.22 7.66
N PRO A 51 -21.16 -33.46 7.29
CA PRO A 51 -20.58 -34.69 7.86
C PRO A 51 -19.07 -34.84 7.65
N ARG A 52 -18.53 -34.16 6.61
CA ARG A 52 -17.09 -34.17 6.29
C ARG A 52 -16.33 -32.96 6.88
N ARG A 53 -16.93 -32.23 7.80
CA ARG A 53 -16.24 -31.16 8.51
C ARG A 53 -15.16 -31.74 9.42
N THR A 54 -14.02 -31.10 9.48
CA THR A 54 -12.96 -31.44 10.44
C THR A 54 -13.52 -31.42 11.86
N PRO A 55 -13.31 -32.48 12.67
CA PRO A 55 -13.77 -32.51 14.06
C PRO A 55 -13.23 -31.34 14.88
N PRO A 56 -14.00 -30.80 15.84
CA PRO A 56 -13.57 -29.69 16.69
C PRO A 56 -12.23 -29.90 17.35
N GLN A 57 -11.96 -31.09 17.89
CA GLN A 57 -10.72 -31.44 18.57
C GLN A 57 -9.51 -31.31 17.63
N VAL A 58 -9.68 -31.70 16.35
CA VAL A 58 -8.63 -31.57 15.34
C VAL A 58 -8.43 -30.11 14.92
N GLU A 59 -9.53 -29.32 14.87
CA GLU A 59 -9.43 -27.87 14.64
C GLU A 59 -8.63 -27.20 15.77
N GLU A 60 -8.87 -27.53 17.02
CA GLU A 60 -8.14 -27.03 18.20
C GLU A 60 -6.66 -27.41 18.17
N GLN A 61 -6.34 -28.68 17.85
CA GLN A 61 -4.94 -29.13 17.70
C GLN A 61 -4.20 -28.32 16.61
N ILE A 62 -4.83 -28.06 15.49
CA ILE A 62 -4.24 -27.25 14.40
C ILE A 62 -3.97 -25.82 14.90
N LEU A 63 -4.92 -25.22 15.61
CA LEU A 63 -4.78 -23.86 16.13
C LEU A 63 -3.70 -23.76 17.20
N ALA A 64 -3.67 -24.70 18.15
CA ALA A 64 -2.64 -24.79 19.19
C ALA A 64 -1.25 -25.00 18.60
N CYS A 65 -1.11 -25.91 17.62
CA CYS A 65 0.14 -26.15 16.91
C CYS A 65 0.61 -24.89 16.15
N ARG A 66 -0.32 -24.14 15.53
CA ARG A 66 -0.02 -22.88 14.85
C ARG A 66 0.49 -21.81 15.81
N ASP A 67 -0.16 -21.65 16.95
CA ASP A 67 0.19 -20.65 17.96
C ASP A 67 1.56 -20.97 18.58
N GLN A 68 1.76 -22.22 19.01
CA GLN A 68 2.98 -22.66 19.66
C GLN A 68 4.20 -22.60 18.73
N HIS A 69 4.09 -23.10 17.50
CA HIS A 69 5.24 -23.29 16.60
C HIS A 69 5.37 -22.21 15.54
N ARG A 70 4.33 -21.39 15.30
CA ARG A 70 4.31 -20.33 14.25
C ARG A 70 4.76 -20.85 12.89
N ARG A 71 4.29 -22.07 12.50
CA ARG A 71 4.65 -22.73 11.24
C ARG A 71 3.50 -22.68 10.23
N GLY A 72 3.82 -22.91 8.96
CA GLY A 72 2.86 -22.94 7.86
C GLY A 72 2.04 -24.21 7.82
N GLN A 73 1.00 -24.22 6.98
CA GLN A 73 0.06 -25.34 6.86
C GLN A 73 0.74 -26.68 6.52
N ASP A 74 1.80 -26.67 5.70
CA ASP A 74 2.47 -27.89 5.26
C ASP A 74 3.24 -28.56 6.43
N TRP A 75 3.91 -27.72 7.25
CA TRP A 75 4.61 -28.19 8.44
C TRP A 75 3.62 -28.76 9.49
N ILE A 76 2.54 -28.01 9.78
CA ILE A 76 1.50 -28.46 10.73
C ILE A 76 0.85 -29.75 10.24
N ALA A 77 0.62 -29.87 8.95
CA ALA A 77 0.07 -31.08 8.35
C ALA A 77 0.97 -32.28 8.54
N GLY A 78 2.28 -32.13 8.38
CA GLY A 78 3.27 -33.18 8.66
C GLY A 78 3.29 -33.59 10.12
N GLU A 79 3.25 -32.62 11.03
CA GLU A 79 3.27 -32.86 12.48
C GLU A 79 2.03 -33.60 12.98
N LEU A 80 0.85 -33.24 12.47
CA LEU A 80 -0.43 -33.82 12.89
C LEU A 80 -0.92 -34.99 12.01
N GLY A 81 -0.17 -35.41 11.00
CA GLY A 81 -0.58 -36.47 10.07
C GLY A 81 -1.81 -36.09 9.24
N LEU A 82 -1.99 -34.80 8.89
CA LEU A 82 -3.16 -34.29 8.19
C LEU A 82 -2.83 -33.85 6.77
N ALA A 83 -3.84 -33.74 5.92
CA ALA A 83 -3.63 -33.13 4.60
C ALA A 83 -3.44 -31.61 4.72
N PRO A 84 -2.40 -30.99 4.07
CA PRO A 84 -2.12 -29.55 4.13
C PRO A 84 -3.34 -28.69 3.79
N ARG A 85 -4.13 -29.10 2.82
CA ARG A 85 -5.38 -28.41 2.41
C ARG A 85 -6.43 -28.38 3.54
N THR A 86 -6.46 -29.39 4.41
CA THR A 86 -7.36 -29.43 5.58
C THR A 86 -6.90 -28.39 6.59
N VAL A 87 -5.60 -28.38 6.94
CA VAL A 87 -5.01 -27.39 7.84
C VAL A 87 -5.23 -25.98 7.32
N GLY A 88 -4.94 -25.72 6.05
CA GLY A 88 -5.15 -24.39 5.45
C GLY A 88 -6.61 -23.92 5.49
N ARG A 89 -7.59 -24.84 5.34
CA ARG A 89 -9.01 -24.50 5.46
C ARG A 89 -9.41 -24.17 6.90
N VAL A 90 -8.88 -24.89 7.88
CA VAL A 90 -9.14 -24.63 9.31
C VAL A 90 -8.58 -23.27 9.69
N LEU A 91 -7.29 -22.99 9.40
CA LEU A 91 -6.65 -21.71 9.71
C LEU A 91 -7.39 -20.53 9.07
N ARG A 92 -7.82 -20.65 7.82
CA ARG A 92 -8.59 -19.61 7.12
C ARG A 92 -9.96 -19.39 7.77
N ARG A 93 -10.68 -20.46 8.13
CA ARG A 93 -12.01 -20.38 8.78
C ARG A 93 -11.92 -19.75 10.16
N ALA A 94 -10.84 -20.05 10.90
CA ALA A 94 -10.57 -19.45 12.21
C ALA A 94 -10.02 -18.01 12.12
N GLY A 95 -9.84 -17.46 10.90
CA GLY A 95 -9.33 -16.10 10.72
C GLY A 95 -7.86 -15.91 11.12
N VAL A 96 -7.09 -17.02 11.21
CA VAL A 96 -5.68 -16.96 11.62
C VAL A 96 -4.86 -16.22 10.56
N PRO A 97 -4.12 -15.16 10.93
CA PRO A 97 -3.32 -14.38 10.00
C PRO A 97 -2.26 -15.22 9.28
N HIS A 98 -1.92 -14.82 8.06
CA HIS A 98 -0.82 -15.44 7.33
C HIS A 98 0.51 -15.15 8.03
N LEU A 99 1.48 -16.08 8.01
CA LEU A 99 2.79 -15.90 8.68
C LEU A 99 3.52 -14.63 8.24
N SER A 100 3.39 -14.25 6.97
CA SER A 100 3.97 -12.99 6.46
C SER A 100 3.35 -11.72 7.05
N CYS A 101 2.26 -11.86 7.82
CA CYS A 101 1.60 -10.77 8.53
C CYS A 101 1.90 -10.77 10.03
N LEU A 102 2.77 -11.65 10.50
CA LEU A 102 3.15 -11.78 11.91
C LEU A 102 4.63 -11.47 12.10
N ASP A 103 4.94 -10.80 13.19
CA ASP A 103 6.33 -10.67 13.64
C ASP A 103 6.86 -12.06 14.02
N PRO A 104 8.02 -12.48 13.48
CA PRO A 104 8.56 -13.81 13.75
C PRO A 104 8.90 -14.06 15.22
N MET A 105 9.27 -13.01 15.96
CA MET A 105 9.68 -13.12 17.38
C MET A 105 8.48 -13.03 18.31
N THR A 106 7.62 -12.02 18.14
CA THR A 106 6.52 -11.76 19.06
C THR A 106 5.22 -12.46 18.66
N GLY A 107 5.03 -12.76 17.37
CA GLY A 107 3.78 -13.28 16.82
C GLY A 107 2.69 -12.23 16.63
N GLU A 108 2.99 -10.97 16.92
CA GLU A 108 2.05 -9.87 16.71
C GLU A 108 1.77 -9.61 15.23
N VAL A 109 0.58 -9.15 14.91
CA VAL A 109 0.20 -8.80 13.54
C VAL A 109 0.89 -7.51 13.12
N ILE A 110 1.81 -7.61 12.15
CA ILE A 110 2.61 -6.49 11.62
C ILE A 110 2.02 -5.85 10.36
N ARG A 111 1.02 -6.49 9.74
CA ARG A 111 0.33 -5.96 8.56
C ARG A 111 -1.16 -5.85 8.85
N SER A 112 -1.70 -4.65 8.71
CA SER A 112 -3.15 -4.48 8.68
C SER A 112 -3.71 -5.12 7.40
N SER A 113 -4.85 -5.78 7.51
CA SER A 113 -5.62 -6.18 6.34
C SER A 113 -6.11 -4.92 5.60
N LYS A 114 -6.43 -5.04 4.30
CA LYS A 114 -7.05 -3.91 3.56
C LYS A 114 -8.37 -3.45 4.20
N ALA A 115 -9.07 -4.36 4.90
CA ALA A 115 -10.32 -4.06 5.61
C ALA A 115 -10.11 -3.26 6.90
N THR A 116 -8.93 -3.39 7.54
CA THR A 116 -8.59 -2.69 8.79
C THR A 116 -7.57 -1.56 8.56
N ALA A 117 -7.13 -1.36 7.32
CA ALA A 117 -6.18 -0.30 6.98
C ALA A 117 -6.84 1.07 7.16
N VAL A 118 -6.54 1.75 8.25
CA VAL A 118 -6.92 3.14 8.44
C VAL A 118 -6.00 4.01 7.61
N ARG A 119 -6.56 4.60 6.55
CA ARG A 119 -5.87 5.61 5.75
C ARG A 119 -5.89 6.91 6.54
N TYR A 120 -4.75 7.33 7.04
CA TYR A 120 -4.63 8.64 7.66
C TYR A 120 -4.18 9.69 6.63
N GLU A 121 -4.65 10.91 6.81
CA GLU A 121 -4.20 12.10 6.10
C GLU A 121 -4.25 13.25 7.10
N ARG A 122 -3.21 14.09 7.10
CA ARG A 122 -3.16 15.27 7.98
C ARG A 122 -4.07 16.34 7.43
N GLU A 123 -4.53 17.23 8.31
CA GLU A 123 -5.55 18.22 7.98
C GLU A 123 -4.98 19.40 7.19
N ARG A 124 -3.70 19.74 7.41
CA ARG A 124 -3.03 20.87 6.77
C ARG A 124 -1.59 20.57 6.34
N PRO A 125 -1.07 21.33 5.33
CA PRO A 125 0.31 21.19 4.91
C PRO A 125 1.30 21.50 6.04
N GLY A 126 2.44 20.80 6.04
CA GLY A 126 3.50 20.96 7.03
C GLY A 126 3.27 20.24 8.36
N GLU A 127 2.08 19.73 8.64
CA GLU A 127 1.80 18.96 9.86
C GLU A 127 2.66 17.71 9.99
N LEU A 128 2.92 17.07 8.85
CA LEU A 128 3.75 15.88 8.74
C LEU A 128 4.39 15.80 7.37
N VAL A 129 5.69 15.67 7.32
CA VAL A 129 6.42 15.30 6.11
C VAL A 129 7.03 13.91 6.24
N HIS A 130 7.07 13.18 5.14
CA HIS A 130 7.63 11.85 5.03
C HIS A 130 8.97 11.93 4.32
N VAL A 131 10.03 11.36 4.88
CA VAL A 131 11.37 11.35 4.31
C VAL A 131 11.85 9.92 4.09
N ASP A 132 12.48 9.68 2.95
CA ASP A 132 13.06 8.38 2.58
C ASP A 132 14.19 8.54 1.55
N VAL A 133 15.05 7.52 1.44
CA VAL A 133 16.10 7.46 0.44
C VAL A 133 15.88 6.27 -0.48
N LYS A 134 15.87 6.52 -1.79
CA LYS A 134 15.76 5.50 -2.81
C LYS A 134 17.05 5.29 -3.56
N LYS A 135 17.62 4.08 -3.48
CA LYS A 135 18.81 3.70 -4.25
C LYS A 135 18.43 3.35 -5.68
N LEU A 136 19.08 3.97 -6.64
CA LEU A 136 18.97 3.70 -8.07
C LEU A 136 20.35 3.34 -8.63
N GLY A 137 20.46 2.22 -9.33
CA GLY A 137 21.69 1.88 -10.03
C GLY A 137 22.09 3.01 -11.00
N LYS A 138 23.34 3.41 -11.00
CA LYS A 138 23.87 4.38 -11.96
C LYS A 138 23.79 3.79 -13.38
N ILE A 139 23.63 4.66 -14.36
CA ILE A 139 23.60 4.30 -15.78
C ILE A 139 25.01 4.49 -16.33
N PRO A 140 25.61 3.44 -16.92
CA PRO A 140 26.91 3.58 -17.58
C PRO A 140 26.81 4.50 -18.80
N ASP A 141 27.92 5.10 -19.17
CA ASP A 141 28.01 5.90 -20.38
C ASP A 141 27.69 5.06 -21.63
N GLY A 142 26.90 5.62 -22.52
CA GLY A 142 26.31 4.92 -23.65
C GLY A 142 24.99 4.21 -23.33
N GLY A 143 24.56 4.17 -22.06
CA GLY A 143 23.33 3.53 -21.60
C GLY A 143 23.52 2.12 -21.05
N GLY A 144 22.51 1.61 -20.37
CA GLY A 144 22.49 0.28 -19.79
C GLY A 144 21.64 -0.71 -20.60
N TRP A 145 21.20 -1.80 -19.95
CA TRP A 145 20.40 -2.86 -20.58
C TRP A 145 19.10 -2.36 -21.24
N ARG A 146 18.58 -1.20 -20.82
CA ARG A 146 17.38 -0.60 -21.45
C ARG A 146 17.69 0.01 -22.81
N ALA A 147 18.93 0.45 -23.03
CA ALA A 147 19.38 0.98 -24.31
C ALA A 147 19.77 -0.13 -25.29
N HIS A 148 20.44 -1.19 -24.80
CA HIS A 148 21.07 -2.18 -25.63
C HIS A 148 20.47 -3.58 -25.56
N GLY A 149 19.45 -3.79 -24.70
CA GLY A 149 18.88 -5.10 -24.42
C GLY A 149 19.69 -5.90 -23.40
N ARG A 150 19.03 -6.91 -22.77
CA ARG A 150 19.66 -7.71 -21.72
C ARG A 150 20.80 -8.60 -22.23
N ALA A 151 20.67 -9.15 -23.43
CA ALA A 151 21.68 -10.04 -24.01
C ALA A 151 23.01 -9.33 -24.25
N ALA A 152 22.98 -8.12 -24.84
CA ALA A 152 24.16 -7.32 -25.07
C ALA A 152 24.84 -6.91 -23.76
N THR A 153 24.07 -6.59 -22.72
CA THR A 153 24.60 -6.16 -21.43
C THR A 153 25.25 -7.31 -20.65
N VAL A 154 24.79 -8.56 -20.82
CA VAL A 154 25.43 -9.72 -20.20
C VAL A 154 26.83 -9.94 -20.76
N ALA A 155 27.03 -9.77 -22.07
CA ALA A 155 28.34 -9.87 -22.69
C ALA A 155 29.35 -8.82 -22.18
N HIS A 156 28.88 -7.65 -21.74
CA HIS A 156 29.71 -6.58 -21.17
C HIS A 156 29.86 -6.63 -19.65
N ARG A 157 29.08 -7.46 -18.95
CA ARG A 157 29.02 -7.52 -17.48
C ARG A 157 30.37 -7.90 -16.84
N HIS A 158 31.19 -8.65 -17.53
CA HIS A 158 32.53 -9.06 -17.06
C HIS A 158 33.61 -7.98 -17.27
N LYS A 159 33.33 -6.92 -18.02
CA LYS A 159 34.31 -5.87 -18.36
C LYS A 159 33.95 -4.49 -17.76
N ALA A 160 32.73 -4.26 -17.31
CA ALA A 160 32.34 -2.97 -16.76
C ALA A 160 32.64 -2.88 -15.27
N ALA A 161 33.36 -1.84 -14.87
CA ALA A 161 33.48 -1.43 -13.48
C ALA A 161 32.08 -1.29 -12.86
N ARG A 162 31.89 -1.66 -11.59
CA ARG A 162 30.64 -1.46 -10.87
C ARG A 162 30.32 0.02 -10.84
N VAL A 163 29.28 0.45 -11.53
CA VAL A 163 28.92 1.88 -11.70
C VAL A 163 28.37 2.49 -10.40
N GLY A 164 28.03 1.68 -9.42
CA GLY A 164 27.51 2.14 -8.12
C GLY A 164 26.05 2.57 -8.16
N TYR A 165 25.68 3.38 -7.19
CA TYR A 165 24.28 3.83 -6.99
C TYR A 165 24.21 5.36 -6.89
N ASP A 166 23.10 5.91 -7.36
CA ASP A 166 22.58 7.21 -6.97
C ASP A 166 21.64 7.02 -5.78
N TYR A 167 21.69 7.93 -4.84
CA TYR A 167 20.81 7.97 -3.66
C TYR A 167 19.86 9.14 -3.82
N VAL A 168 18.61 8.84 -4.15
CA VAL A 168 17.57 9.86 -4.30
C VAL A 168 16.92 10.06 -2.94
N HIS A 169 17.24 11.18 -2.31
CA HIS A 169 16.63 11.64 -1.08
C HIS A 169 15.31 12.33 -1.44
N SER A 170 14.23 11.96 -0.80
CA SER A 170 12.90 12.47 -1.10
C SER A 170 12.15 12.86 0.16
N MET A 171 11.45 13.99 0.10
CA MET A 171 10.50 14.44 1.11
C MET A 171 9.14 14.66 0.46
N VAL A 172 8.07 14.26 1.14
CA VAL A 172 6.68 14.44 0.67
C VAL A 172 5.82 14.94 1.83
N ASP A 173 5.13 16.03 1.63
CA ASP A 173 4.12 16.50 2.59
C ASP A 173 2.89 15.58 2.62
N ASP A 174 2.44 15.24 3.82
CA ASP A 174 1.33 14.29 4.00
C ASP A 174 0.00 14.80 3.45
N HIS A 175 -0.28 16.09 3.59
CA HIS A 175 -1.54 16.69 3.17
C HIS A 175 -1.55 17.04 1.68
N SER A 176 -0.64 17.90 1.25
CA SER A 176 -0.61 18.42 -0.13
C SER A 176 -0.01 17.46 -1.15
N ARG A 177 0.82 16.50 -0.73
CA ARG A 177 1.67 15.66 -1.58
C ARG A 177 2.78 16.45 -2.27
N LEU A 178 3.02 17.71 -1.90
CA LEU A 178 4.17 18.47 -2.38
C LEU A 178 5.43 17.66 -2.11
N ALA A 179 6.26 17.50 -3.13
CA ALA A 179 7.45 16.68 -3.06
C ALA A 179 8.71 17.47 -3.39
N TYR A 180 9.80 17.12 -2.72
CA TYR A 180 11.14 17.58 -3.01
C TYR A 180 12.10 16.40 -3.08
N SER A 181 13.04 16.42 -4.03
CA SER A 181 14.02 15.34 -4.15
C SER A 181 15.36 15.86 -4.66
N GLU A 182 16.43 15.25 -4.16
CA GLU A 182 17.81 15.48 -4.59
C GLU A 182 18.51 14.16 -4.83
N ILE A 183 19.53 14.16 -5.69
CA ILE A 183 20.38 13.00 -5.95
C ILE A 183 21.74 13.24 -5.33
N HIS A 184 22.13 12.34 -4.45
CA HIS A 184 23.44 12.33 -3.79
C HIS A 184 24.19 11.02 -4.09
N ASP A 185 25.47 10.99 -3.74
CA ASP A 185 26.31 9.81 -3.91
C ASP A 185 26.31 8.90 -2.68
N ASP A 186 25.64 9.32 -1.60
CA ASP A 186 25.48 8.51 -0.37
C ASP A 186 24.19 8.85 0.40
N GLU A 187 23.97 8.10 1.50
CA GLU A 187 22.90 8.27 2.47
C GLU A 187 23.46 8.50 3.88
N LYS A 188 24.63 9.18 3.99
CA LYS A 188 25.25 9.47 5.27
C LYS A 188 24.48 10.50 6.07
N VAL A 189 24.76 10.57 7.34
CA VAL A 189 24.09 11.44 8.31
C VAL A 189 24.09 12.89 7.86
N ASP A 190 25.26 13.41 7.47
CA ASP A 190 25.42 14.82 7.06
C ASP A 190 24.68 15.12 5.75
N THR A 191 24.70 14.17 4.82
CA THR A 191 23.94 14.27 3.56
C THR A 191 22.45 14.31 3.81
N CYS A 192 21.93 13.43 4.69
CA CYS A 192 20.52 13.43 5.09
C CYS A 192 20.12 14.73 5.82
N ALA A 193 20.99 15.24 6.69
CA ALA A 193 20.76 16.50 7.43
C ALA A 193 20.70 17.71 6.49
N GLY A 194 21.68 17.85 5.60
CA GLY A 194 21.72 18.91 4.59
C GLY A 194 20.53 18.85 3.63
N PHE A 195 20.14 17.65 3.19
CA PHE A 195 18.92 17.45 2.41
C PHE A 195 17.68 17.97 3.14
N LEU A 196 17.49 17.60 4.43
CA LEU A 196 16.31 18.04 5.21
C LEU A 196 16.22 19.56 5.31
N THR A 197 17.34 20.22 5.52
CA THR A 197 17.38 21.69 5.60
C THR A 197 16.94 22.35 4.29
N ARG A 198 17.45 21.88 3.15
CA ARG A 198 17.06 22.40 1.82
C ARG A 198 15.61 22.05 1.47
N ALA A 199 15.16 20.84 1.86
CA ALA A 199 13.79 20.41 1.66
C ALA A 199 12.80 21.28 2.46
N ALA A 200 13.17 21.69 3.68
CA ALA A 200 12.37 22.61 4.49
C ALA A 200 12.30 24.01 3.87
N ALA A 201 13.43 24.52 3.33
CA ALA A 201 13.43 25.77 2.59
C ALA A 201 12.52 25.71 1.34
N HIS A 202 12.61 24.62 0.55
CA HIS A 202 11.71 24.40 -0.59
C HIS A 202 10.23 24.40 -0.15
N CYS A 203 9.89 23.79 0.98
CA CYS A 203 8.54 23.84 1.50
C CYS A 203 8.08 25.26 1.82
N ALA A 204 8.95 26.07 2.45
CA ALA A 204 8.65 27.46 2.78
C ALA A 204 8.40 28.29 1.51
N ASP A 205 9.24 28.14 0.49
CA ASP A 205 9.10 28.81 -0.82
C ASP A 205 7.80 28.46 -1.54
N HIS A 206 7.21 27.29 -1.22
CA HIS A 206 5.95 26.79 -1.80
C HIS A 206 4.75 26.94 -0.85
N GLY A 207 4.79 27.83 0.15
CA GLY A 207 3.66 28.12 0.99
C GLY A 207 3.48 27.19 2.20
N ILE A 208 4.49 26.39 2.54
CA ILE A 208 4.55 25.58 3.77
C ILE A 208 5.68 26.14 4.68
N PRO A 209 5.45 27.23 5.39
CA PRO A 209 6.51 27.93 6.14
C PRO A 209 7.00 27.16 7.37
N ARG A 210 6.24 26.17 7.84
CA ARG A 210 6.57 25.40 9.04
C ARG A 210 6.30 23.92 8.83
N ILE A 211 7.29 23.11 9.19
CA ILE A 211 7.16 21.65 9.31
C ILE A 211 7.08 21.30 10.80
N GLU A 212 6.00 20.62 11.21
CA GLU A 212 5.81 20.23 12.60
C GLU A 212 6.41 18.88 12.94
N ARG A 213 6.32 17.92 12.01
CA ARG A 213 6.80 16.55 12.21
C ARG A 213 7.49 16.02 10.98
N VAL A 214 8.60 15.33 11.19
CA VAL A 214 9.36 14.63 10.15
C VAL A 214 9.28 13.12 10.42
N MET A 215 8.63 12.37 9.54
CA MET A 215 8.56 10.91 9.63
C MET A 215 9.63 10.25 8.77
N THR A 216 10.40 9.36 9.40
CA THR A 216 11.45 8.57 8.75
C THR A 216 11.27 7.08 9.06
N ASP A 217 11.98 6.24 8.35
CA ASP A 217 12.22 4.87 8.78
C ASP A 217 13.20 4.82 9.96
N ASN A 218 13.58 3.61 10.38
CA ASN A 218 14.49 3.38 11.49
C ASN A 218 15.97 3.27 11.04
N ALA A 219 16.35 3.77 9.86
CA ALA A 219 17.72 3.73 9.38
C ALA A 219 18.67 4.45 10.36
N PHE A 220 19.90 3.99 10.42
CA PHE A 220 20.90 4.51 11.36
C PHE A 220 21.10 6.03 11.23
N ALA A 221 21.17 6.53 9.99
CA ALA A 221 21.37 7.95 9.72
C ALA A 221 20.29 8.84 10.33
N TYR A 222 19.04 8.37 10.34
CA TYR A 222 17.90 9.09 10.92
C TYR A 222 17.80 8.91 12.42
N ARG A 223 18.01 7.68 12.92
CA ARG A 223 17.74 7.35 14.32
C ARG A 223 18.87 7.72 15.27
N HIS A 224 20.12 7.59 14.81
CA HIS A 224 21.30 7.76 15.63
C HIS A 224 22.24 8.88 15.13
N GLY A 225 21.94 9.44 13.96
CA GLY A 225 22.72 10.48 13.34
C GLY A 225 22.53 11.84 14.02
N ARG A 226 23.51 12.30 14.79
CA ARG A 226 23.42 13.56 15.53
C ARG A 226 23.07 14.74 14.63
N ALA A 227 23.79 14.90 13.50
CA ALA A 227 23.54 16.02 12.58
C ALA A 227 22.11 16.03 12.02
N PHE A 228 21.49 14.85 11.79
CA PHE A 228 20.09 14.77 11.35
C PHE A 228 19.12 15.20 12.46
N VAL A 229 19.35 14.74 13.70
CA VAL A 229 18.55 15.17 14.86
C VAL A 229 18.63 16.68 15.07
N ASP A 230 19.84 17.24 14.96
CA ASP A 230 20.08 18.69 15.10
C ASP A 230 19.40 19.46 13.94
N ALA A 231 19.42 18.95 12.70
CA ALA A 231 18.69 19.54 11.57
C ALA A 231 17.17 19.52 11.77
N VAL A 232 16.60 18.43 12.30
CA VAL A 232 15.15 18.39 12.66
C VAL A 232 14.82 19.42 13.72
N ALA A 233 15.66 19.56 14.75
CA ALA A 233 15.47 20.58 15.79
C ALA A 233 15.61 22.00 15.25
N ALA A 234 16.57 22.25 14.34
CA ALA A 234 16.81 23.56 13.74
C ALA A 234 15.62 24.07 12.91
N ILE A 235 14.88 23.19 12.24
CA ILE A 235 13.63 23.57 11.55
C ILE A 235 12.41 23.62 12.49
N GLY A 236 12.59 23.42 13.79
CA GLY A 236 11.54 23.45 14.80
C GLY A 236 10.56 22.26 14.73
N ALA A 237 10.97 21.16 14.14
CA ALA A 237 10.13 19.97 13.95
C ALA A 237 10.37 18.89 15.03
N VAL A 238 9.43 17.94 15.12
CA VAL A 238 9.55 16.75 15.96
C VAL A 238 9.76 15.53 15.06
N GLN A 239 10.82 14.79 15.32
CA GLN A 239 11.07 13.53 14.59
C GLN A 239 10.10 12.44 15.04
N LYS A 240 9.57 11.69 14.05
CA LYS A 240 8.72 10.52 14.23
C LYS A 240 9.31 9.35 13.48
N PHE A 241 9.32 8.20 14.11
CA PHE A 241 9.77 6.96 13.49
C PHE A 241 8.58 6.06 13.19
N ILE A 242 8.68 5.30 12.10
CA ILE A 242 7.75 4.20 11.87
C ILE A 242 7.95 3.12 12.94
N LYS A 243 6.87 2.41 13.28
CA LYS A 243 6.99 1.21 14.11
C LYS A 243 7.81 0.15 13.35
N PRO A 244 8.60 -0.67 14.06
CA PRO A 244 9.27 -1.81 13.43
C PRO A 244 8.29 -2.64 12.60
N HIS A 245 8.72 -3.10 11.42
CA HIS A 245 7.92 -3.89 10.48
C HIS A 245 6.64 -3.20 9.95
N CYS A 246 6.51 -1.88 10.11
CA CYS A 246 5.35 -1.11 9.66
C CYS A 246 5.71 -0.09 8.55
N PRO A 247 6.30 -0.51 7.41
CA PRO A 247 6.72 0.42 6.35
C PRO A 247 5.57 1.26 5.81
N TRP A 248 4.33 0.75 5.80
CA TRP A 248 3.15 1.50 5.34
C TRP A 248 2.89 2.81 6.10
N GLN A 249 3.47 3.01 7.30
CA GLN A 249 3.39 4.27 8.00
C GLN A 249 4.13 5.39 7.26
N ASN A 250 5.20 5.04 6.50
CA ASN A 250 5.88 5.97 5.58
C ASN A 250 5.33 5.91 4.14
N GLY A 251 4.12 5.38 3.98
CA GLY A 251 3.53 5.04 2.69
C GLY A 251 3.38 6.18 1.69
N LYS A 252 3.41 7.46 2.13
CA LYS A 252 3.31 8.61 1.22
C LYS A 252 4.60 8.75 0.39
N VAL A 253 5.77 8.73 1.03
CA VAL A 253 7.05 8.79 0.32
C VAL A 253 7.35 7.49 -0.43
N GLU A 254 6.96 6.32 0.10
CA GLU A 254 7.08 5.05 -0.63
C GLU A 254 6.26 5.09 -1.93
N ARG A 255 5.03 5.61 -1.87
CA ARG A 255 4.20 5.79 -3.06
C ARG A 255 4.81 6.80 -4.03
N PHE A 256 5.37 7.89 -3.52
CA PHE A 256 6.09 8.86 -4.33
C PHE A 256 7.32 8.23 -4.99
N ASN A 257 8.15 7.50 -4.26
CA ASN A 257 9.32 6.80 -4.79
C ASN A 257 8.95 5.80 -5.90
N ARG A 258 7.79 5.14 -5.78
CA ARG A 258 7.27 4.30 -6.87
C ARG A 258 6.91 5.12 -8.10
N THR A 259 6.27 6.28 -7.92
CA THR A 259 5.92 7.20 -9.01
C THR A 259 7.18 7.75 -9.68
N LEU A 260 8.15 8.21 -8.88
CA LEU A 260 9.46 8.66 -9.31
C LEU A 260 10.18 7.61 -10.18
N GLN A 261 10.15 6.33 -9.75
CA GLN A 261 10.75 5.25 -10.53
C GLN A 261 10.04 5.02 -11.88
N THR A 262 8.71 5.04 -11.89
CA THR A 262 7.92 4.70 -13.08
C THR A 262 7.76 5.85 -14.06
N GLU A 263 7.73 7.10 -13.59
CA GLU A 263 7.44 8.26 -14.40
C GLU A 263 8.69 9.09 -14.75
N TRP A 264 9.79 8.90 -14.01
CA TRP A 264 11.07 9.55 -14.29
C TRP A 264 12.20 8.54 -14.50
N ALA A 265 12.65 7.83 -13.45
CA ALA A 265 13.92 7.09 -13.47
C ALA A 265 13.98 5.98 -14.53
N TYR A 266 12.84 5.36 -14.83
CA TYR A 266 12.72 4.24 -15.77
C TYR A 266 11.72 4.48 -16.91
N ARG A 267 11.21 5.70 -17.04
CA ARG A 267 10.24 6.06 -18.09
C ARG A 267 10.91 6.17 -19.45
N TYR A 268 12.11 6.69 -19.48
CA TYR A 268 12.89 6.92 -20.69
C TYR A 268 14.16 6.09 -20.69
N VAL A 269 14.74 5.90 -21.88
CA VAL A 269 16.06 5.30 -22.05
C VAL A 269 17.08 6.41 -21.97
N PHE A 270 17.74 6.51 -20.82
CA PHE A 270 18.85 7.45 -20.65
C PHE A 270 20.16 6.82 -21.12
N THR A 271 20.95 7.57 -21.87
CA THR A 271 22.25 7.15 -22.39
C THR A 271 23.42 7.46 -21.44
N SER A 272 23.19 8.24 -20.40
CA SER A 272 24.15 8.50 -19.32
C SER A 272 23.45 8.73 -17.99
N ASN A 273 24.21 8.59 -16.91
CA ASN A 273 23.69 8.88 -15.57
C ASN A 273 23.40 10.37 -15.38
N GLN A 274 24.22 11.24 -16.00
CA GLN A 274 24.03 12.68 -15.95
C GLN A 274 22.71 13.09 -16.62
N ALA A 275 22.39 12.56 -17.79
CA ALA A 275 21.12 12.84 -18.46
C ALA A 275 19.90 12.50 -17.60
N ARG A 276 19.98 11.40 -16.82
CA ARG A 276 18.92 11.07 -15.84
C ARG A 276 18.87 12.07 -14.70
N ARG A 277 20.02 12.48 -14.14
CA ARG A 277 20.10 13.48 -13.06
C ARG A 277 19.49 14.81 -13.51
N ASP A 278 19.84 15.28 -14.68
CA ASP A 278 19.35 16.56 -15.24
C ASP A 278 17.83 16.55 -15.46
N ALA A 279 17.27 15.39 -15.78
CA ALA A 279 15.83 15.22 -15.97
C ALA A 279 15.01 15.20 -14.65
N LEU A 280 15.64 15.17 -13.45
CA LEU A 280 14.91 15.11 -12.19
C LEU A 280 14.16 16.41 -11.89
N ALA A 281 14.83 17.56 -11.99
CA ALA A 281 14.25 18.85 -11.61
C ALA A 281 13.04 19.23 -12.49
N PRO A 282 13.09 19.12 -13.84
CA PRO A 282 11.90 19.33 -14.68
C PRO A 282 10.75 18.38 -14.35
N TRP A 283 11.07 17.09 -14.13
CA TRP A 283 10.04 16.12 -13.77
C TRP A 283 9.39 16.44 -12.41
N LEU A 284 10.18 16.81 -11.41
CA LEU A 284 9.69 17.16 -10.07
C LEU A 284 8.81 18.40 -10.12
N ASN A 285 9.18 19.40 -10.93
CA ASN A 285 8.32 20.55 -11.16
C ASN A 285 6.96 20.14 -11.75
N SER A 286 6.95 19.34 -12.83
CA SER A 286 5.70 18.83 -13.42
C SER A 286 4.91 17.96 -12.44
N TYR A 287 5.58 17.14 -11.60
CA TYR A 287 4.93 16.39 -10.53
C TYR A 287 4.16 17.30 -9.57
N ASN A 288 4.76 18.40 -9.16
CA ASN A 288 4.16 19.31 -8.19
C ASN A 288 3.08 20.24 -8.79
N THR A 289 3.24 20.68 -10.03
CA THR A 289 2.39 21.72 -10.64
C THR A 289 1.36 21.21 -11.65
N GLU A 290 1.58 20.05 -12.26
CA GLU A 290 0.74 19.59 -13.37
C GLU A 290 0.15 18.19 -13.13
N ARG A 291 0.89 17.31 -12.42
CA ARG A 291 0.49 15.92 -12.26
C ARG A 291 -0.80 15.78 -11.48
N ARG A 292 -1.79 15.15 -12.08
CA ARG A 292 -3.08 14.87 -11.45
C ARG A 292 -2.96 13.74 -10.43
N HIS A 293 -3.43 13.99 -9.20
CA HIS A 293 -3.44 13.03 -8.11
C HIS A 293 -4.87 12.62 -7.75
N SER A 294 -5.16 11.33 -7.81
CA SER A 294 -6.49 10.81 -7.42
C SER A 294 -6.85 11.12 -5.96
N ALA A 295 -5.84 11.17 -5.07
CA ALA A 295 -6.02 11.55 -3.67
C ALA A 295 -6.35 13.04 -3.47
N LEU A 296 -6.10 13.88 -4.48
CA LEU A 296 -6.33 15.32 -4.47
C LEU A 296 -7.50 15.74 -5.40
N GLY A 297 -8.42 14.80 -5.66
CA GLY A 297 -9.54 15.08 -6.57
C GLY A 297 -9.11 15.29 -8.02
N GLY A 298 -7.96 14.80 -8.45
CA GLY A 298 -7.42 14.99 -9.79
C GLY A 298 -6.64 16.31 -9.98
N LEU A 299 -6.34 17.02 -8.90
CA LEU A 299 -5.55 18.25 -8.91
C LEU A 299 -4.06 17.97 -8.60
N PRO A 300 -3.14 18.87 -8.96
CA PRO A 300 -1.72 18.75 -8.62
C PRO A 300 -1.44 19.11 -7.14
N PRO A 301 -0.27 18.71 -6.58
CA PRO A 301 0.11 19.01 -5.20
C PRO A 301 0.03 20.49 -4.81
N THR A 302 0.49 21.40 -5.68
CA THR A 302 0.45 22.85 -5.42
C THR A 302 -0.95 23.41 -5.19
N SER A 303 -2.00 22.78 -5.73
CA SER A 303 -3.38 23.23 -5.52
C SER A 303 -3.84 23.17 -4.06
N ARG A 304 -3.22 22.30 -3.23
CA ARG A 304 -3.53 22.19 -1.80
C ARG A 304 -2.64 23.06 -0.90
N VAL A 305 -1.64 23.69 -1.45
CA VAL A 305 -0.79 24.61 -0.72
C VAL A 305 -1.28 26.05 -0.86
N THR A 306 -1.72 26.43 -2.06
CA THR A 306 -2.20 27.79 -2.38
C THR A 306 -3.58 28.13 -1.81
N ASN A 307 -4.44 27.12 -1.54
CA ASN A 307 -5.78 27.36 -1.02
C ASN A 307 -5.85 27.81 0.45
N LEU A 308 -4.76 27.75 1.21
CA LEU A 308 -4.73 28.26 2.59
C LEU A 308 -4.73 29.80 2.66
N MET A 309 -4.44 30.49 1.54
CA MET A 309 -4.50 31.96 1.48
C MET A 309 -5.89 32.50 1.08
N ALA A 310 -6.76 31.65 0.51
CA ALA A 310 -8.08 32.07 0.03
C ALA A 310 -9.19 32.00 1.09
N GLU A 311 -8.97 31.35 2.24
CA GLU A 311 -9.96 31.24 3.32
C GLU A 311 -9.87 32.40 4.36
N TYR A 312 -8.95 33.35 4.18
CA TYR A 312 -8.78 34.51 5.08
C TYR A 312 -9.02 35.86 4.36
N THR A 313 -9.64 35.88 3.20
CA THR A 313 -10.21 37.04 2.53
C THR A 313 -11.70 36.87 2.35
#